data_03ae27957df811a4164db2a0bd85a377
#
_entry.id   03ae27957df811a4164db2a0bd85a377
#
_cell.length_a   1.000
_cell.length_b   1.000
_cell.length_c   1.000
_cell.angle_alpha   90.00
_cell.angle_beta   90.00
_cell.angle_gamma   90.00
#
_symmetry.space_group_name_H-M   'P 1'
#
loop_
_entity.id
_entity.type
_entity.pdbx_description
1 polymer ?
#
loop_
_entity_poly.entity_id
_entity_poly.type
_entity_poly.pdbx_seq_one_letter_code
_entity_poly.pdbx_strand_id
1 'polypeptide(L)'
;VRIYRKNKSLILLVIIIAVVLVISSGCTWSWGGRDPGPEPGPDPGPDPGPDPGPDPGPEPGPDPGPEPGPDPGPEPEPEPDPDSSTDIYVGQKLIIPGSVQREPEISTVVREGTIKGSVSKKIAITFDAGWLYDQTMSLLDVLDRYDVKSTFFLRALWVKDNPKLAMAIRERGHIIENHSLTHGHMREMTTSEINDEMTQSTRIIKEITNSNPYLFRPPFGEYDDNVLKVLGRQGYPYTVMWTVDSHDWAEEIRGTKVTKNYLVSRVLDNATDGGIILMHVGGYHTVEALPEIITGLKNKGYEIVTVNSMLPKPQNYEYTVIKGDTLYSTSLKYGVSVEDIQGANNMK
;
A
#
# COMPACT_ATOMS: atom_id res chain seq x y z
N VAL A 1 48.97 -26.75 -8.59
CA VAL A 1 48.08 -26.15 -7.56
C VAL A 1 48.87 -25.28 -6.54
N ARG A 2 50.18 -25.15 -6.64
CA ARG A 2 51.03 -24.42 -5.65
C ARG A 2 51.52 -23.03 -6.11
N ILE A 3 51.24 -22.59 -7.31
CA ILE A 3 51.74 -21.32 -7.89
C ILE A 3 50.74 -20.17 -7.79
N TYR A 4 49.45 -20.44 -7.58
CA TYR A 4 48.39 -19.39 -7.56
C TYR A 4 48.20 -18.65 -6.23
N ARG A 5 48.85 -19.12 -5.13
CA ARG A 5 48.71 -18.52 -3.79
C ARG A 5 49.76 -17.43 -3.45
N LYS A 6 50.83 -17.30 -4.24
CA LYS A 6 51.88 -16.27 -3.95
C LYS A 6 51.63 -14.87 -4.52
N ASN A 7 50.76 -14.75 -5.51
CA ASN A 7 50.53 -13.45 -6.17
C ASN A 7 49.48 -12.54 -5.48
N LYS A 8 48.61 -13.09 -4.64
CA LYS A 8 47.61 -12.24 -3.96
C LYS A 8 48.19 -11.40 -2.83
N SER A 9 49.21 -11.93 -2.11
CA SER A 9 49.85 -11.19 -1.01
C SER A 9 50.76 -10.06 -1.51
N LEU A 10 51.35 -10.22 -2.68
CA LEU A 10 52.23 -9.19 -3.29
C LEU A 10 51.41 -7.99 -3.82
N ILE A 11 50.24 -8.24 -4.40
CA ILE A 11 49.35 -7.19 -4.90
C ILE A 11 48.78 -6.38 -3.75
N LEU A 12 48.42 -7.01 -2.62
CA LEU A 12 47.90 -6.32 -1.44
C LEU A 12 48.95 -5.43 -0.78
N LEU A 13 50.23 -5.83 -0.79
CA LEU A 13 51.34 -5.07 -0.24
C LEU A 13 51.68 -3.82 -1.07
N VAL A 14 51.55 -3.88 -2.41
CA VAL A 14 51.78 -2.76 -3.29
C VAL A 14 50.69 -1.70 -3.15
N ILE A 15 49.44 -2.10 -2.94
CA ILE A 15 48.30 -1.17 -2.71
C ILE A 15 48.44 -0.43 -1.38
N ILE A 16 48.89 -1.12 -0.32
CA ILE A 16 49.06 -0.48 1.01
C ILE A 16 50.24 0.53 0.98
N ILE A 17 51.32 0.26 0.27
CA ILE A 17 52.45 1.21 0.14
C ILE A 17 52.06 2.44 -0.69
N ALA A 18 51.20 2.29 -1.73
CA ALA A 18 50.70 3.41 -2.51
C ALA A 18 49.79 4.36 -1.72
N VAL A 19 48.95 3.82 -0.80
CA VAL A 19 48.07 4.62 0.04
C VAL A 19 48.82 5.37 1.15
N VAL A 20 49.90 4.82 1.69
CA VAL A 20 50.71 5.49 2.73
C VAL A 20 51.61 6.59 2.13
N LEU A 21 52.05 6.51 0.87
CA LEU A 21 52.82 7.53 0.23
C LEU A 21 52.03 8.78 -0.23
N VAL A 22 50.70 8.65 -0.37
CA VAL A 22 49.82 9.80 -0.71
C VAL A 22 49.46 10.64 0.51
N ILE A 23 49.60 10.10 1.72
CA ILE A 23 49.26 10.80 2.97
C ILE A 23 50.47 11.60 3.53
N SER A 24 51.70 11.34 3.09
CA SER A 24 52.91 11.96 3.61
C SER A 24 53.50 13.13 2.76
N SER A 25 52.92 13.45 1.61
CA SER A 25 53.32 14.61 0.81
C SER A 25 52.31 15.76 1.03
N GLY A 26 52.47 16.46 2.11
CA GLY A 26 51.79 17.75 2.36
C GLY A 26 52.22 18.80 1.36
N CYS A 27 51.55 18.95 0.25
CA CYS A 27 51.60 20.13 -0.60
C CYS A 27 50.50 21.08 -0.21
N THR A 28 50.83 22.06 0.61
CA THR A 28 50.04 23.26 0.84
C THR A 28 50.00 24.10 -0.45
N TRP A 29 48.88 24.03 -1.15
CA TRP A 29 48.57 25.00 -2.18
C TRP A 29 47.85 26.18 -1.55
N SER A 30 48.59 27.29 -1.39
CA SER A 30 48.03 28.62 -1.05
C SER A 30 47.41 29.20 -2.33
N TRP A 31 46.08 29.19 -2.39
CA TRP A 31 45.34 30.03 -3.32
C TRP A 31 45.05 31.36 -2.61
N GLY A 32 45.75 32.43 -3.02
CA GLY A 32 45.31 33.78 -2.74
C GLY A 32 44.02 34.09 -3.48
N GLY A 33 42.90 33.77 -2.87
CA GLY A 33 41.56 34.17 -3.29
C GLY A 33 41.09 35.25 -2.33
N ARG A 34 40.73 36.43 -2.82
CA ARG A 34 40.09 37.49 -2.07
C ARG A 34 38.86 36.92 -1.36
N ASP A 35 38.79 37.19 -0.08
CA ASP A 35 37.63 36.96 0.77
C ASP A 35 36.42 37.63 0.09
N PRO A 36 35.35 36.90 -0.30
CA PRO A 36 34.10 37.53 -0.66
C PRO A 36 33.55 38.15 0.64
N GLY A 37 33.41 39.46 0.64
CA GLY A 37 32.79 40.20 1.76
C GLY A 37 31.44 39.56 2.11
N PRO A 38 30.91 39.82 3.32
CA PRO A 38 29.67 39.26 3.78
C PRO A 38 28.55 39.54 2.77
N GLU A 39 27.78 38.48 2.42
CA GLU A 39 26.59 38.63 1.60
C GLU A 39 25.67 39.70 2.16
N PRO A 40 25.07 40.58 1.35
CA PRO A 40 24.06 41.50 1.83
C PRO A 40 22.94 40.70 2.46
N GLY A 41 22.61 41.02 3.72
CA GLY A 41 21.48 40.44 4.44
C GLY A 41 20.18 40.60 3.63
N PRO A 42 19.17 39.80 3.93
CA PRO A 42 17.89 39.90 3.25
C PRO A 42 17.32 41.31 3.34
N ASP A 43 16.85 41.80 2.22
CA ASP A 43 16.22 43.10 2.06
C ASP A 43 15.18 43.29 3.17
N PRO A 44 15.20 44.44 3.93
CA PRO A 44 14.14 44.71 4.88
C PRO A 44 12.84 44.81 4.10
N GLY A 45 11.90 43.91 4.44
CA GLY A 45 10.57 43.92 3.87
C GLY A 45 9.90 45.30 4.03
N PRO A 46 8.82 45.56 3.26
CA PRO A 46 8.14 46.84 3.28
C PRO A 46 7.76 47.24 4.71
N ASP A 47 7.98 48.51 5.01
CA ASP A 47 7.67 49.16 6.26
C ASP A 47 6.27 48.78 6.76
N PRO A 48 6.10 48.33 8.00
CA PRO A 48 4.77 48.08 8.54
C PRO A 48 3.99 49.39 8.52
N GLY A 49 2.87 49.38 7.83
CA GLY A 49 1.96 50.52 7.80
C GLY A 49 1.56 50.98 9.23
N PRO A 50 0.94 52.15 9.37
CA PRO A 50 0.60 52.70 10.68
C PRO A 50 -0.24 51.72 11.49
N ASP A 51 0.14 51.62 12.76
CA ASP A 51 -0.48 50.77 13.78
C ASP A 51 -2.01 50.90 13.71
N PRO A 52 -2.80 49.84 13.57
CA PRO A 52 -4.24 49.92 13.69
C PRO A 52 -4.55 50.36 15.13
N GLY A 53 -5.32 51.43 15.24
CA GLY A 53 -5.77 51.95 16.54
C GLY A 53 -6.39 50.87 17.42
N PRO A 54 -6.61 51.12 18.72
CA PRO A 54 -7.08 50.15 19.67
C PRO A 54 -8.40 49.51 19.16
N ASP A 55 -8.37 48.18 19.13
CA ASP A 55 -9.49 47.31 18.76
C ASP A 55 -10.75 47.76 19.55
N PRO A 56 -11.91 48.04 18.92
CA PRO A 56 -13.16 48.20 19.64
C PRO A 56 -13.45 46.87 20.34
N GLY A 57 -13.51 46.91 21.67
CA GLY A 57 -13.78 45.75 22.51
C GLY A 57 -14.94 44.93 21.97
N PRO A 58 -15.00 43.62 22.34
CA PRO A 58 -16.02 42.71 21.79
C PRO A 58 -17.42 43.25 22.04
N GLU A 59 -18.23 43.29 20.99
CA GLU A 59 -19.66 43.57 21.11
C GLU A 59 -20.26 42.57 22.14
N PRO A 60 -21.23 43.00 22.99
CA PRO A 60 -21.94 42.08 23.85
C PRO A 60 -22.60 41.00 22.96
N GLY A 61 -22.21 39.73 23.21
CA GLY A 61 -22.76 38.60 22.52
C GLY A 61 -24.28 38.58 22.62
N PRO A 62 -24.98 37.94 21.66
CA PRO A 62 -26.43 37.77 21.72
C PRO A 62 -26.79 37.08 23.03
N ASP A 63 -27.87 37.56 23.63
CA ASP A 63 -28.48 37.05 24.84
C ASP A 63 -28.55 35.50 24.80
N PRO A 64 -28.08 34.76 25.80
CA PRO A 64 -28.20 33.31 25.80
C PRO A 64 -29.69 32.96 25.68
N GLY A 65 -30.08 32.38 24.55
CA GLY A 65 -31.41 31.85 24.37
C GLY A 65 -31.77 30.87 25.50
N PRO A 66 -33.06 30.54 25.66
CA PRO A 66 -33.52 29.62 26.71
C PRO A 66 -32.70 28.33 26.67
N GLU A 67 -32.27 27.88 27.84
CA GLU A 67 -31.52 26.61 27.99
C GLU A 67 -32.23 25.48 27.22
N PRO A 68 -31.48 24.67 26.44
CA PRO A 68 -32.07 23.50 25.82
C PRO A 68 -32.70 22.63 26.89
N GLY A 69 -33.95 22.27 26.70
CA GLY A 69 -34.64 21.34 27.58
C GLY A 69 -33.83 20.03 27.74
N PRO A 70 -34.10 19.22 28.77
CA PRO A 70 -33.42 17.96 28.96
C PRO A 70 -33.43 17.16 27.64
N ASP A 71 -32.23 16.68 27.27
CA ASP A 71 -32.02 15.82 26.12
C ASP A 71 -33.07 14.72 26.06
N PRO A 72 -33.92 14.59 25.04
CA PRO A 72 -34.77 13.43 24.90
C PRO A 72 -33.84 12.22 24.90
N GLY A 73 -33.98 11.37 25.93
CA GLY A 73 -33.19 10.15 26.04
C GLY A 73 -33.17 9.41 24.69
N PRO A 74 -32.21 8.49 24.48
CA PRO A 74 -32.07 7.80 23.20
C PRO A 74 -33.46 7.27 22.79
N GLU A 75 -33.85 7.60 21.55
CA GLU A 75 -35.05 7.01 20.96
C GLU A 75 -34.97 5.49 21.13
N PRO A 76 -36.07 4.82 21.57
CA PRO A 76 -36.09 3.37 21.62
C PRO A 76 -35.72 2.86 20.21
N GLU A 77 -34.74 1.95 20.15
CA GLU A 77 -34.40 1.26 18.89
C GLU A 77 -35.70 0.75 18.27
N PRO A 78 -35.94 0.96 16.96
CA PRO A 78 -37.14 0.46 16.31
C PRO A 78 -37.22 -1.05 16.55
N GLU A 79 -38.40 -1.51 17.05
CA GLU A 79 -38.65 -2.93 17.19
C GLU A 79 -38.41 -3.60 15.81
N PRO A 80 -37.73 -4.77 15.80
CA PRO A 80 -37.43 -5.46 14.54
C PRO A 80 -38.74 -5.79 13.81
N ASP A 81 -38.80 -5.43 12.54
CA ASP A 81 -39.94 -5.75 11.68
C ASP A 81 -40.04 -7.28 11.55
N PRO A 82 -41.13 -7.90 12.05
CA PRO A 82 -41.29 -9.35 12.10
C PRO A 82 -41.41 -10.00 10.68
N ASP A 83 -41.43 -9.22 9.62
CA ASP A 83 -41.59 -9.71 8.25
C ASP A 83 -40.31 -9.55 7.40
N SER A 84 -39.16 -9.17 7.99
CA SER A 84 -37.92 -9.09 7.26
C SER A 84 -37.20 -10.44 7.24
N SER A 85 -37.11 -11.03 6.08
CA SER A 85 -36.33 -12.27 5.80
C SER A 85 -34.82 -12.15 6.11
N THR A 86 -34.41 -11.06 6.77
CA THR A 86 -33.05 -10.72 7.18
C THR A 86 -32.80 -10.90 8.68
N ASP A 87 -33.79 -11.34 9.46
CA ASP A 87 -33.65 -11.54 10.89
C ASP A 87 -32.82 -12.78 11.21
N ILE A 88 -31.91 -12.64 12.15
CA ILE A 88 -31.14 -13.74 12.72
C ILE A 88 -31.63 -14.04 14.14
N TYR A 89 -31.58 -15.33 14.55
CA TYR A 89 -32.02 -15.76 15.85
C TYR A 89 -30.93 -16.45 16.67
N VAL A 90 -31.02 -16.35 17.98
CA VAL A 90 -30.04 -16.97 18.90
C VAL A 90 -29.91 -18.47 18.64
N GLY A 91 -28.68 -18.94 18.46
CA GLY A 91 -28.36 -20.31 18.12
C GLY A 91 -28.30 -20.59 16.61
N GLN A 92 -28.70 -19.64 15.76
CA GLN A 92 -28.55 -19.76 14.32
C GLN A 92 -27.06 -19.83 13.95
N LYS A 93 -26.71 -20.73 13.04
CA LYS A 93 -25.37 -20.80 12.47
C LYS A 93 -25.33 -19.95 11.22
N LEU A 94 -24.43 -18.98 11.20
CA LEU A 94 -24.14 -18.13 10.04
C LEU A 94 -22.79 -18.51 9.46
N ILE A 95 -22.75 -18.66 8.15
CA ILE A 95 -21.49 -18.68 7.40
C ILE A 95 -21.06 -17.23 7.20
N ILE A 96 -19.93 -16.86 7.77
CA ILE A 96 -19.30 -15.56 7.58
C ILE A 96 -18.27 -15.72 6.45
N PRO A 97 -18.54 -15.19 5.25
CA PRO A 97 -17.71 -15.45 4.09
C PRO A 97 -16.38 -14.70 4.19
N GLY A 98 -15.29 -15.38 3.87
CA GLY A 98 -13.97 -14.76 3.80
C GLY A 98 -13.52 -14.11 5.11
N SER A 99 -14.25 -14.35 6.22
CA SER A 99 -13.80 -13.91 7.53
C SER A 99 -12.57 -14.72 7.88
N VAL A 100 -11.49 -14.03 8.12
CA VAL A 100 -10.38 -14.63 8.86
C VAL A 100 -10.97 -15.00 10.22
N GLN A 101 -10.91 -16.30 10.61
CA GLN A 101 -11.07 -16.61 12.04
C GLN A 101 -10.28 -15.54 12.77
N ARG A 102 -10.87 -14.94 13.80
CA ARG A 102 -10.24 -13.88 14.59
C ARG A 102 -8.96 -14.41 15.23
N GLU A 103 -7.95 -14.50 14.39
CA GLU A 103 -6.51 -14.68 14.60
C GLU A 103 -5.87 -14.71 13.21
N PRO A 104 -5.05 -13.77 12.89
CA PRO A 104 -4.29 -13.01 13.87
C PRO A 104 -4.94 -11.64 14.15
N GLU A 105 -4.95 -11.23 15.42
CA GLU A 105 -5.13 -9.83 15.83
C GLU A 105 -4.10 -8.91 15.17
N ILE A 106 -3.15 -9.49 14.44
CA ILE A 106 -2.00 -8.86 13.80
C ILE A 106 -1.91 -9.36 12.36
N SER A 107 -1.89 -8.46 11.41
CA SER A 107 -1.67 -8.76 9.99
C SER A 107 -0.30 -9.43 9.76
N THR A 108 -0.28 -10.53 9.03
CA THR A 108 0.96 -11.27 8.73
C THR A 108 1.71 -10.59 7.59
N VAL A 109 2.96 -10.23 7.84
CA VAL A 109 3.82 -9.67 6.80
C VAL A 109 4.29 -10.78 5.85
N VAL A 110 3.97 -10.64 4.57
CA VAL A 110 4.39 -11.57 3.53
C VAL A 110 5.25 -10.85 2.49
N ARG A 111 6.39 -11.44 2.17
CA ARG A 111 7.31 -10.93 1.13
C ARG A 111 7.30 -11.80 -0.12
N GLU A 112 6.88 -13.04 0.02
CA GLU A 112 6.73 -14.02 -1.05
C GLU A 112 5.47 -14.84 -0.84
N GLY A 113 4.95 -15.41 -1.93
CA GLY A 113 3.83 -16.34 -1.85
C GLY A 113 4.21 -17.64 -1.13
N THR A 114 3.30 -18.14 -0.31
CA THR A 114 3.47 -19.40 0.45
C THR A 114 2.98 -20.62 -0.33
N ILE A 115 2.06 -20.43 -1.29
CA ILE A 115 1.57 -21.47 -2.19
C ILE A 115 2.41 -21.43 -3.46
N LYS A 116 3.48 -22.20 -3.47
CA LYS A 116 4.38 -22.33 -4.62
C LYS A 116 3.86 -23.35 -5.63
N GLY A 117 4.29 -23.23 -6.89
CA GLY A 117 3.90 -24.17 -7.93
C GLY A 117 4.57 -25.53 -7.73
N SER A 118 3.82 -26.62 -7.98
CA SER A 118 4.36 -27.98 -7.97
C SER A 118 4.97 -28.39 -9.32
N VAL A 119 4.53 -27.76 -10.40
CA VAL A 119 4.94 -28.08 -11.78
C VAL A 119 5.71 -26.90 -12.40
N SER A 120 5.23 -25.66 -12.19
CA SER A 120 5.86 -24.43 -12.64
C SER A 120 6.15 -23.53 -11.44
N LYS A 121 7.24 -22.76 -11.52
CA LYS A 121 7.51 -21.70 -10.53
C LYS A 121 6.45 -20.62 -10.66
N LYS A 122 5.93 -20.10 -9.55
CA LYS A 122 4.98 -19.00 -9.55
C LYS A 122 5.64 -17.67 -9.24
N ILE A 123 5.16 -16.61 -9.86
CA ILE A 123 5.61 -15.24 -9.58
C ILE A 123 4.45 -14.26 -9.82
N ALA A 124 4.37 -13.19 -9.02
CA ALA A 124 3.38 -12.14 -9.22
C ALA A 124 4.06 -10.84 -9.68
N ILE A 125 3.51 -10.23 -10.74
CA ILE A 125 3.78 -8.84 -11.08
C ILE A 125 2.68 -8.02 -10.45
N THR A 126 3.03 -7.04 -9.62
CA THR A 126 2.07 -6.21 -8.89
C THR A 126 2.30 -4.74 -9.20
N PHE A 127 1.23 -3.95 -9.13
CA PHE A 127 1.27 -2.53 -9.44
C PHE A 127 0.64 -1.73 -8.32
N ASP A 128 1.40 -0.77 -7.79
CA ASP A 128 0.87 0.24 -6.88
C ASP A 128 0.40 1.46 -7.70
N ALA A 129 -0.78 2.00 -7.38
CA ALA A 129 -1.33 3.17 -8.04
C ALA A 129 -1.70 4.22 -7.00
N GLY A 130 -1.16 5.42 -7.18
CA GLY A 130 -1.39 6.48 -6.21
C GLY A 130 -1.20 7.91 -6.70
N TRP A 131 -0.36 8.13 -7.69
CA TRP A 131 -0.03 9.49 -8.15
C TRP A 131 0.18 9.63 -9.66
N LEU A 132 0.71 8.61 -10.34
CA LEU A 132 0.85 8.59 -11.79
C LEU A 132 -0.21 7.64 -12.37
N TYR A 133 -0.97 8.06 -13.38
CA TYR A 133 -2.18 7.37 -13.83
C TYR A 133 -2.40 7.38 -15.33
N ASP A 134 -1.76 8.27 -16.05
CA ASP A 134 -1.90 8.48 -17.49
C ASP A 134 -1.54 7.24 -18.33
N GLN A 135 -0.76 6.32 -17.78
CA GLN A 135 -0.35 5.08 -18.43
C GLN A 135 -1.21 3.86 -18.07
N THR A 136 -2.25 4.01 -17.25
CA THR A 136 -3.08 2.88 -16.81
C THR A 136 -3.61 2.04 -17.97
N MET A 137 -4.22 2.65 -18.97
CA MET A 137 -4.79 1.93 -20.09
C MET A 137 -3.72 1.22 -20.94
N SER A 138 -2.58 1.88 -21.20
CA SER A 138 -1.45 1.29 -21.92
C SER A 138 -0.85 0.10 -21.18
N LEU A 139 -0.77 0.18 -19.85
CA LEU A 139 -0.33 -0.92 -18.99
C LEU A 139 -1.28 -2.12 -19.10
N LEU A 140 -2.58 -1.88 -19.00
CA LEU A 140 -3.62 -2.90 -19.13
C LEU A 140 -3.60 -3.55 -20.52
N ASP A 141 -3.40 -2.78 -21.59
CA ASP A 141 -3.30 -3.30 -22.95
C ASP A 141 -2.09 -4.24 -23.12
N VAL A 142 -0.98 -3.97 -22.44
CA VAL A 142 0.16 -4.90 -22.42
C VAL A 142 -0.20 -6.17 -21.67
N LEU A 143 -0.79 -6.08 -20.48
CA LEU A 143 -1.18 -7.26 -19.69
C LEU A 143 -2.16 -8.16 -20.45
N ASP A 144 -3.16 -7.59 -21.11
CA ASP A 144 -4.11 -8.32 -21.93
C ASP A 144 -3.45 -8.99 -23.13
N ARG A 145 -2.55 -8.29 -23.83
CA ARG A 145 -1.81 -8.88 -24.98
C ARG A 145 -1.02 -10.13 -24.62
N TYR A 146 -0.50 -10.18 -23.38
CA TYR A 146 0.31 -11.30 -22.90
C TYR A 146 -0.49 -12.30 -22.06
N ASP A 147 -1.80 -12.10 -21.91
CA ASP A 147 -2.70 -12.88 -21.05
C ASP A 147 -2.16 -13.03 -19.64
N VAL A 148 -1.89 -11.90 -18.99
CA VAL A 148 -1.38 -11.82 -17.61
C VAL A 148 -2.41 -11.11 -16.75
N LYS A 149 -2.80 -11.74 -15.63
CA LYS A 149 -3.59 -11.09 -14.60
C LYS A 149 -2.70 -10.75 -13.41
N SER A 150 -2.86 -9.54 -12.90
CA SER A 150 -2.01 -8.95 -11.87
C SER A 150 -2.83 -8.51 -10.66
N THR A 151 -2.16 -8.28 -9.53
CA THR A 151 -2.75 -7.64 -8.34
C THR A 151 -2.32 -6.18 -8.31
N PHE A 152 -3.31 -5.29 -8.21
CA PHE A 152 -3.14 -3.86 -8.12
C PHE A 152 -3.46 -3.39 -6.70
N PHE A 153 -2.54 -2.70 -6.05
CA PHE A 153 -2.74 -2.06 -4.76
C PHE A 153 -3.05 -0.59 -5.01
N LEU A 154 -4.32 -0.20 -4.79
CA LEU A 154 -4.81 1.12 -5.18
C LEU A 154 -4.95 2.03 -3.96
N ARG A 155 -4.39 3.25 -4.04
CA ARG A 155 -4.71 4.32 -3.12
C ARG A 155 -6.16 4.75 -3.31
N ALA A 156 -6.96 4.76 -2.26
CA ALA A 156 -8.40 4.96 -2.39
C ALA A 156 -8.79 6.36 -2.90
N LEU A 157 -8.04 7.41 -2.55
CA LEU A 157 -8.28 8.73 -3.15
C LEU A 157 -8.00 8.73 -4.66
N TRP A 158 -6.99 7.98 -5.14
CA TRP A 158 -6.79 7.82 -6.58
C TRP A 158 -7.98 7.09 -7.23
N VAL A 159 -8.55 6.07 -6.58
CA VAL A 159 -9.77 5.37 -7.06
C VAL A 159 -10.94 6.33 -7.17
N LYS A 160 -11.13 7.18 -6.15
CA LYS A 160 -12.18 8.21 -6.11
C LYS A 160 -12.03 9.23 -7.25
N ASP A 161 -10.79 9.66 -7.50
CA ASP A 161 -10.48 10.65 -8.52
C ASP A 161 -10.52 10.05 -9.95
N ASN A 162 -10.27 8.73 -10.08
CA ASN A 162 -10.16 8.02 -11.36
C ASN A 162 -11.07 6.77 -11.41
N PRO A 163 -12.38 6.88 -11.15
CA PRO A 163 -13.27 5.72 -11.02
C PRO A 163 -13.31 4.85 -12.27
N LYS A 164 -13.24 5.47 -13.47
CA LYS A 164 -13.24 4.74 -14.74
C LYS A 164 -11.98 3.91 -14.95
N LEU A 165 -10.82 4.39 -14.51
CA LEU A 165 -9.57 3.65 -14.60
C LEU A 165 -9.56 2.50 -13.59
N ALA A 166 -10.03 2.73 -12.36
CA ALA A 166 -10.16 1.69 -11.35
C ALA A 166 -11.14 0.58 -11.82
N MET A 167 -12.28 0.95 -12.41
CA MET A 167 -13.22 0.00 -13.01
C MET A 167 -12.58 -0.77 -14.16
N ALA A 168 -11.82 -0.11 -15.05
CA ALA A 168 -11.13 -0.80 -16.16
C ALA A 168 -10.16 -1.87 -15.67
N ILE A 169 -9.42 -1.62 -14.57
CA ILE A 169 -8.56 -2.63 -13.93
C ILE A 169 -9.41 -3.85 -13.53
N ARG A 170 -10.53 -3.62 -12.85
CA ARG A 170 -11.43 -4.68 -12.39
C ARG A 170 -12.07 -5.46 -13.53
N GLU A 171 -12.62 -4.75 -14.54
CA GLU A 171 -13.33 -5.33 -15.69
C GLU A 171 -12.43 -6.18 -16.59
N ARG A 172 -11.13 -5.84 -16.66
CA ARG A 172 -10.12 -6.65 -17.35
C ARG A 172 -9.64 -7.85 -16.54
N GLY A 173 -10.28 -8.14 -15.39
CA GLY A 173 -10.05 -9.34 -14.59
C GLY A 173 -8.81 -9.29 -13.70
N HIS A 174 -8.25 -8.12 -13.44
CA HIS A 174 -7.21 -7.94 -12.43
C HIS A 174 -7.81 -7.89 -11.02
N ILE A 175 -7.00 -8.19 -10.02
CA ILE A 175 -7.39 -8.10 -8.61
C ILE A 175 -7.04 -6.73 -8.08
N ILE A 176 -7.98 -6.12 -7.36
CA ILE A 176 -7.80 -4.83 -6.69
C ILE A 176 -7.69 -5.07 -5.19
N GLU A 177 -6.61 -4.56 -4.60
CA GLU A 177 -6.28 -4.60 -3.19
C GLU A 177 -5.97 -3.19 -2.67
N ASN A 178 -5.79 -3.04 -1.36
CA ASN A 178 -5.75 -1.74 -0.70
C ASN A 178 -4.33 -1.21 -0.51
N HIS A 179 -4.12 0.09 -0.84
CA HIS A 179 -2.87 0.82 -0.63
C HIS A 179 -3.09 2.12 0.17
N SER A 180 -3.92 2.05 1.22
CA SER A 180 -4.36 3.15 2.08
C SER A 180 -5.30 4.17 1.40
N LEU A 181 -5.77 5.13 2.18
CA LEU A 181 -6.60 6.24 1.70
C LEU A 181 -5.74 7.32 1.03
N THR A 182 -4.76 7.83 1.77
CA THR A 182 -4.00 9.05 1.42
C THR A 182 -2.59 8.79 0.90
N HIS A 183 -2.04 7.59 1.14
CA HIS A 183 -0.62 7.25 0.96
C HIS A 183 0.30 7.94 1.97
N GLY A 184 -0.16 8.14 3.20
CA GLY A 184 0.64 8.75 4.28
C GLY A 184 1.60 7.78 4.96
N HIS A 185 2.52 8.31 5.75
CA HIS A 185 3.46 7.54 6.59
C HIS A 185 2.72 6.93 7.79
N MET A 186 2.17 5.72 7.64
CA MET A 186 1.29 5.10 8.65
C MET A 186 1.98 4.86 10.00
N ARG A 187 3.30 4.75 10.04
CA ARG A 187 4.06 4.64 11.30
C ARG A 187 4.05 5.93 12.14
N GLU A 188 3.75 7.06 11.52
CA GLU A 188 3.66 8.37 12.17
C GLU A 188 2.22 8.67 12.62
N MET A 189 1.25 7.83 12.24
CA MET A 189 -0.16 7.99 12.56
C MET A 189 -0.52 7.34 13.89
N THR A 190 -1.49 7.93 14.57
CA THR A 190 -2.15 7.32 15.73
C THR A 190 -2.99 6.11 15.31
N THR A 191 -3.33 5.25 16.26
CA THR A 191 -4.23 4.11 16.03
C THR A 191 -5.57 4.55 15.41
N SER A 192 -6.12 5.69 15.84
CA SER A 192 -7.36 6.24 15.28
C SER A 192 -7.22 6.63 13.82
N GLU A 193 -6.14 7.35 13.48
CA GLU A 193 -5.87 7.78 12.12
C GLU A 193 -5.65 6.58 11.17
N ILE A 194 -4.95 5.53 11.64
CA ILE A 194 -4.79 4.30 10.85
C ILE A 194 -6.16 3.61 10.64
N ASN A 195 -7.01 3.55 11.66
CA ASN A 195 -8.37 3.01 11.51
C ASN A 195 -9.18 3.79 10.48
N ASP A 196 -9.10 5.13 10.50
CA ASP A 196 -9.79 5.99 9.55
C ASP A 196 -9.28 5.79 8.12
N GLU A 197 -7.95 5.71 7.93
CA GLU A 197 -7.31 5.38 6.66
C GLU A 197 -7.86 4.06 6.09
N MET A 198 -7.93 3.02 6.91
CA MET A 198 -8.36 1.69 6.48
C MET A 198 -9.86 1.61 6.23
N THR A 199 -10.68 2.16 7.12
CA THR A 199 -12.14 2.14 6.98
C THR A 199 -12.59 2.90 5.73
N GLN A 200 -12.07 4.12 5.52
CA GLN A 200 -12.45 4.93 4.37
C GLN A 200 -11.91 4.36 3.06
N SER A 201 -10.65 3.87 3.04
CA SER A 201 -10.08 3.29 1.83
C SER A 201 -10.83 2.04 1.40
N THR A 202 -11.14 1.14 2.33
CA THR A 202 -11.90 -0.08 2.06
C THR A 202 -13.28 0.26 1.48
N ARG A 203 -13.99 1.21 2.10
CA ARG A 203 -15.31 1.65 1.64
C ARG A 203 -15.25 2.21 0.22
N ILE A 204 -14.35 3.14 -0.06
CA ILE A 204 -14.22 3.77 -1.38
C ILE A 204 -13.90 2.73 -2.47
N ILE A 205 -12.93 1.83 -2.21
CA ILE A 205 -12.58 0.79 -3.17
C ILE A 205 -13.79 -0.11 -3.44
N LYS A 206 -14.49 -0.55 -2.39
CA LYS A 206 -15.67 -1.42 -2.52
C LYS A 206 -16.80 -0.72 -3.29
N GLU A 207 -17.18 0.49 -2.91
CA GLU A 207 -18.28 1.24 -3.53
C GLU A 207 -18.04 1.51 -5.03
N ILE A 208 -16.80 1.82 -5.41
CA ILE A 208 -16.48 2.20 -6.79
C ILE A 208 -16.20 0.98 -7.67
N THR A 209 -15.46 0.00 -7.17
CA THR A 209 -14.97 -1.12 -7.99
C THR A 209 -15.71 -2.43 -7.76
N ASN A 210 -16.60 -2.49 -6.78
CA ASN A 210 -17.22 -3.72 -6.30
C ASN A 210 -16.19 -4.82 -5.97
N SER A 211 -15.02 -4.44 -5.47
CA SER A 211 -13.97 -5.35 -5.00
C SER A 211 -14.01 -5.42 -3.48
N ASN A 212 -13.66 -6.59 -2.92
CA ASN A 212 -13.52 -6.80 -1.48
C ASN A 212 -12.02 -7.02 -1.17
N PRO A 213 -11.23 -5.95 -0.96
CA PRO A 213 -9.81 -6.10 -0.69
C PRO A 213 -9.58 -6.75 0.67
N TYR A 214 -8.66 -7.72 0.72
CA TYR A 214 -8.23 -8.38 1.96
C TYR A 214 -6.70 -8.46 2.08
N LEU A 215 -5.98 -7.96 1.09
CA LEU A 215 -4.54 -7.74 1.15
C LEU A 215 -4.28 -6.24 1.27
N PHE A 216 -3.29 -5.91 2.04
CA PHE A 216 -2.85 -4.52 2.20
C PHE A 216 -1.37 -4.38 1.84
N ARG A 217 -1.01 -3.36 1.10
CA ARG A 217 0.38 -2.95 0.94
C ARG A 217 0.58 -1.59 1.57
N PRO A 218 1.49 -1.48 2.56
CA PRO A 218 1.73 -0.19 3.22
C PRO A 218 2.46 0.77 2.29
N PRO A 219 2.06 2.05 2.25
CA PRO A 219 2.82 3.11 1.61
C PRO A 219 4.29 3.08 2.04
N PHE A 220 5.21 3.34 1.10
CA PHE A 220 6.66 3.32 1.31
C PHE A 220 7.23 1.97 1.81
N GLY A 221 6.40 0.93 1.95
CA GLY A 221 6.78 -0.32 2.60
C GLY A 221 6.95 -0.20 4.11
N GLU A 222 6.39 0.82 4.75
CA GLU A 222 6.56 1.13 6.16
C GLU A 222 5.42 0.58 7.01
N TYR A 223 5.77 -0.15 8.06
CA TYR A 223 4.85 -0.68 9.06
C TYR A 223 5.56 -0.87 10.40
N ASP A 224 4.78 -0.94 11.46
CA ASP A 224 5.17 -1.34 12.81
C ASP A 224 4.08 -2.22 13.45
N ASP A 225 4.27 -2.59 14.69
CA ASP A 225 3.31 -3.44 15.42
C ASP A 225 1.92 -2.80 15.56
N ASN A 226 1.83 -1.46 15.67
CA ASN A 226 0.55 -0.77 15.76
C ASN A 226 -0.20 -0.85 14.43
N VAL A 227 0.49 -0.56 13.32
CA VAL A 227 -0.08 -0.69 11.96
C VAL A 227 -0.57 -2.12 11.74
N LEU A 228 0.25 -3.13 12.01
CA LEU A 228 -0.12 -4.53 11.81
C LEU A 228 -1.32 -4.97 12.66
N LYS A 229 -1.42 -4.51 13.91
CA LYS A 229 -2.57 -4.78 14.78
C LYS A 229 -3.85 -4.14 14.23
N VAL A 230 -3.79 -2.90 13.78
CA VAL A 230 -4.96 -2.25 13.18
C VAL A 230 -5.38 -2.97 11.91
N LEU A 231 -4.45 -3.30 11.02
CA LEU A 231 -4.73 -4.04 9.79
C LEU A 231 -5.42 -5.38 10.06
N GLY A 232 -4.91 -6.16 11.02
CA GLY A 232 -5.54 -7.43 11.41
C GLY A 232 -6.98 -7.26 11.89
N ARG A 233 -7.24 -6.26 12.74
CA ARG A 233 -8.58 -5.94 13.25
C ARG A 233 -9.53 -5.42 12.16
N GLN A 234 -9.01 -4.79 11.12
CA GLN A 234 -9.75 -4.28 9.97
C GLN A 234 -9.98 -5.35 8.87
N GLY A 235 -9.64 -6.62 9.13
CA GLY A 235 -9.88 -7.71 8.20
C GLY A 235 -8.81 -7.90 7.12
N TYR A 236 -7.62 -7.32 7.32
CA TYR A 236 -6.47 -7.50 6.44
C TYR A 236 -5.49 -8.52 7.02
N PRO A 237 -5.64 -9.82 6.71
CA PRO A 237 -4.78 -10.88 7.27
C PRO A 237 -3.33 -10.79 6.78
N TYR A 238 -3.09 -10.15 5.64
CA TYR A 238 -1.78 -10.08 5.03
C TYR A 238 -1.37 -8.65 4.70
N THR A 239 -0.17 -8.28 5.19
CA THR A 239 0.57 -7.09 4.80
C THR A 239 1.59 -7.49 3.74
N VAL A 240 1.33 -7.13 2.48
CA VAL A 240 2.07 -7.63 1.32
C VAL A 240 3.23 -6.70 0.98
N MET A 241 4.42 -7.23 1.11
CA MET A 241 5.66 -6.62 0.65
C MET A 241 6.08 -7.21 -0.70
N TRP A 242 7.36 -7.18 -1.01
CA TRP A 242 7.92 -7.67 -2.28
C TRP A 242 9.27 -8.35 -2.08
N THR A 243 9.64 -9.19 -3.03
CA THR A 243 10.98 -9.75 -3.17
C THR A 243 11.84 -8.91 -4.12
N VAL A 244 11.20 -8.29 -5.12
CA VAL A 244 11.86 -7.46 -6.10
C VAL A 244 11.17 -6.10 -6.18
N ASP A 245 11.89 -5.05 -5.80
CA ASP A 245 11.54 -3.67 -6.12
C ASP A 245 12.16 -3.36 -7.50
N SER A 246 11.32 -3.03 -8.47
CA SER A 246 11.79 -2.69 -9.83
C SER A 246 12.56 -1.37 -9.88
N HIS A 247 12.28 -0.46 -8.94
CA HIS A 247 12.76 0.93 -8.91
C HIS A 247 12.13 1.83 -9.99
N ASP A 248 11.04 1.42 -10.62
CA ASP A 248 10.35 2.20 -11.66
C ASP A 248 9.72 3.51 -11.14
N TRP A 249 9.70 3.70 -9.82
CA TRP A 249 9.26 4.92 -9.15
C TRP A 249 10.29 6.06 -9.18
N ALA A 250 11.52 5.81 -9.60
CA ALA A 250 12.60 6.79 -9.64
C ALA A 250 13.25 6.87 -11.04
N GLU A 251 13.70 8.06 -11.44
CA GLU A 251 14.50 8.23 -12.65
C GLU A 251 15.93 7.73 -12.48
N GLU A 252 16.44 7.79 -11.26
CA GLU A 252 17.80 7.41 -10.91
C GLU A 252 17.87 6.82 -9.51
N ILE A 253 18.66 5.76 -9.34
CA ILE A 253 18.95 5.13 -8.04
C ILE A 253 20.47 5.13 -7.82
N ARG A 254 20.94 5.87 -6.83
CA ARG A 254 22.36 5.93 -6.42
C ARG A 254 23.31 6.21 -7.60
N GLY A 255 22.96 7.18 -8.44
CA GLY A 255 23.78 7.56 -9.60
C GLY A 255 23.59 6.67 -10.83
N THR A 256 22.71 5.68 -10.79
CA THR A 256 22.38 4.82 -11.93
C THR A 256 21.01 5.18 -12.48
N LYS A 257 20.95 5.56 -13.75
CA LYS A 257 19.68 5.87 -14.43
C LYS A 257 18.80 4.62 -14.52
N VAL A 258 17.56 4.76 -14.13
CA VAL A 258 16.52 3.73 -14.30
C VAL A 258 16.05 3.81 -15.76
N THR A 259 16.39 2.80 -16.53
CA THR A 259 16.03 2.66 -17.94
C THR A 259 15.18 1.41 -18.11
N LYS A 260 14.57 1.23 -19.28
CA LYS A 260 13.91 -0.02 -19.64
C LYS A 260 14.79 -1.25 -19.36
N ASN A 261 16.04 -1.24 -19.85
CA ASN A 261 16.97 -2.36 -19.69
C ASN A 261 17.32 -2.59 -18.20
N TYR A 262 17.44 -1.51 -17.42
CA TYR A 262 17.63 -1.62 -15.97
C TYR A 262 16.48 -2.38 -15.32
N LEU A 263 15.21 -2.01 -15.62
CA LEU A 263 14.03 -2.69 -15.08
C LEU A 263 14.00 -4.17 -15.47
N VAL A 264 14.22 -4.47 -16.75
CA VAL A 264 14.24 -5.85 -17.27
C VAL A 264 15.27 -6.69 -16.54
N SER A 265 16.54 -6.24 -16.49
CA SER A 265 17.61 -6.97 -15.81
C SER A 265 17.30 -7.13 -14.33
N ARG A 266 16.88 -6.05 -13.65
CA ARG A 266 16.59 -6.08 -12.21
C ARG A 266 15.52 -7.10 -11.86
N VAL A 267 14.45 -7.17 -12.65
CA VAL A 267 13.38 -8.15 -12.41
C VAL A 267 13.85 -9.56 -12.75
N LEU A 268 14.43 -9.77 -13.92
CA LEU A 268 14.78 -11.12 -14.40
C LEU A 268 15.92 -11.77 -13.61
N ASP A 269 16.88 -10.98 -13.11
CA ASP A 269 18.03 -11.49 -12.37
C ASP A 269 17.69 -11.79 -10.90
N ASN A 270 16.60 -11.19 -10.37
CA ASN A 270 16.18 -11.38 -8.99
C ASN A 270 14.86 -12.16 -8.84
N ALA A 271 14.32 -12.68 -9.94
CA ALA A 271 13.10 -13.47 -9.91
C ALA A 271 13.29 -14.80 -9.15
N THR A 272 12.40 -15.09 -8.21
CA THR A 272 12.38 -16.31 -7.39
C THR A 272 11.00 -16.98 -7.44
N ASP A 273 10.93 -18.29 -7.12
CA ASP A 273 9.65 -19.00 -7.00
C ASP A 273 8.88 -18.48 -5.78
N GLY A 274 7.64 -18.06 -6.00
CA GLY A 274 6.81 -17.34 -5.03
C GLY A 274 7.07 -15.84 -4.99
N GLY A 275 7.97 -15.33 -5.83
CA GLY A 275 8.37 -13.92 -5.84
C GLY A 275 7.20 -12.96 -6.10
N ILE A 276 7.26 -11.79 -5.46
CA ILE A 276 6.34 -10.67 -5.66
C ILE A 276 7.16 -9.49 -6.17
N ILE A 277 6.85 -9.02 -7.37
CA ILE A 277 7.52 -7.90 -8.01
C ILE A 277 6.69 -6.64 -7.77
N LEU A 278 7.31 -5.60 -7.19
CA LEU A 278 6.76 -4.27 -7.07
C LEU A 278 7.05 -3.46 -8.32
N MET A 279 6.01 -2.95 -8.94
CA MET A 279 6.01 -1.94 -10.00
C MET A 279 4.92 -0.90 -9.72
N HIS A 280 4.87 0.16 -10.51
CA HIS A 280 3.90 1.24 -10.33
C HIS A 280 3.13 1.56 -11.62
N VAL A 281 1.87 1.91 -11.47
CA VAL A 281 1.08 2.50 -12.56
C VAL A 281 1.66 3.88 -12.86
N GLY A 282 2.14 4.08 -14.09
CA GLY A 282 2.82 5.31 -14.49
C GLY A 282 4.28 5.42 -14.04
N GLY A 283 4.87 4.33 -13.54
CA GLY A 283 6.31 4.28 -13.24
C GLY A 283 7.18 4.51 -14.47
N TYR A 284 8.41 4.99 -14.27
CA TYR A 284 9.36 5.24 -15.34
C TYR A 284 9.67 3.97 -16.12
N HIS A 285 9.45 3.98 -17.42
CA HIS A 285 9.68 2.85 -18.33
C HIS A 285 8.90 1.57 -18.05
N THR A 286 7.91 1.58 -17.12
CA THR A 286 7.15 0.39 -16.72
C THR A 286 6.46 -0.26 -17.90
N VAL A 287 5.63 0.49 -18.64
CA VAL A 287 4.89 -0.02 -19.81
C VAL A 287 5.83 -0.51 -20.90
N GLU A 288 6.96 0.19 -21.11
CA GLU A 288 7.96 -0.15 -22.11
C GLU A 288 8.73 -1.44 -21.79
N ALA A 289 9.03 -1.67 -20.48
CA ALA A 289 9.78 -2.83 -20.01
C ALA A 289 8.93 -4.10 -19.88
N LEU A 290 7.64 -3.94 -19.58
CA LEU A 290 6.73 -5.02 -19.23
C LEU A 290 6.67 -6.17 -20.24
N PRO A 291 6.65 -5.95 -21.59
CA PRO A 291 6.70 -7.02 -22.58
C PRO A 291 7.91 -7.94 -22.43
N GLU A 292 9.09 -7.37 -22.24
CA GLU A 292 10.34 -8.13 -22.09
C GLU A 292 10.39 -8.84 -20.72
N ILE A 293 9.92 -8.19 -19.66
CA ILE A 293 9.81 -8.79 -18.33
C ILE A 293 8.90 -10.02 -18.37
N ILE A 294 7.69 -9.89 -18.92
CA ILE A 294 6.72 -11.00 -19.03
C ILE A 294 7.32 -12.16 -19.85
N THR A 295 7.87 -11.86 -21.02
CA THR A 295 8.45 -12.89 -21.90
C THR A 295 9.65 -13.56 -21.23
N GLY A 296 10.54 -12.79 -20.60
CA GLY A 296 11.70 -13.30 -19.90
C GLY A 296 11.33 -14.19 -18.71
N LEU A 297 10.31 -13.85 -17.91
CA LEU A 297 9.81 -14.66 -16.81
C LEU A 297 9.20 -15.97 -17.34
N LYS A 298 8.35 -15.92 -18.38
CA LYS A 298 7.78 -17.12 -19.01
C LYS A 298 8.88 -18.04 -19.56
N ASN A 299 9.91 -17.50 -20.22
CA ASN A 299 11.06 -18.26 -20.72
C ASN A 299 11.92 -18.89 -19.61
N LYS A 300 11.94 -18.30 -18.41
CA LYS A 300 12.58 -18.86 -17.21
C LYS A 300 11.71 -19.91 -16.50
N GLY A 301 10.54 -20.24 -17.05
CA GLY A 301 9.61 -21.25 -16.53
C GLY A 301 8.70 -20.75 -15.40
N TYR A 302 8.50 -19.43 -15.29
CA TYR A 302 7.54 -18.88 -14.34
C TYR A 302 6.13 -18.82 -14.93
N GLU A 303 5.16 -19.27 -14.14
CA GLU A 303 3.76 -18.94 -14.29
C GLU A 303 3.50 -17.60 -13.59
N ILE A 304 3.05 -16.60 -14.34
CA ILE A 304 2.73 -15.29 -13.78
C ILE A 304 1.31 -15.32 -13.27
N VAL A 305 1.12 -15.11 -11.97
CA VAL A 305 -0.15 -15.25 -11.27
C VAL A 305 -0.42 -14.05 -10.37
N THR A 306 -1.63 -13.95 -9.81
CA THR A 306 -1.95 -12.92 -8.80
C THR A 306 -1.39 -13.29 -7.43
N VAL A 307 -1.09 -12.31 -6.58
CA VAL A 307 -0.67 -12.54 -5.18
C VAL A 307 -1.70 -13.38 -4.44
N ASN A 308 -2.99 -13.10 -4.68
CA ASN A 308 -4.12 -13.78 -4.04
C ASN A 308 -4.13 -15.29 -4.30
N SER A 309 -3.60 -15.74 -5.43
CA SER A 309 -3.47 -17.17 -5.75
C SER A 309 -2.25 -17.85 -5.11
N MET A 310 -1.32 -17.06 -4.58
CA MET A 310 -0.11 -17.55 -3.90
C MET A 310 -0.23 -17.51 -2.37
N LEU A 311 -1.34 -17.02 -1.83
CA LEU A 311 -1.60 -16.96 -0.39
C LEU A 311 -2.86 -17.76 -0.04
N PRO A 312 -2.94 -18.33 1.18
CA PRO A 312 -4.17 -18.94 1.66
C PRO A 312 -5.31 -17.94 1.62
N LYS A 313 -6.43 -18.34 1.04
CA LYS A 313 -7.63 -17.50 1.05
C LYS A 313 -8.21 -17.44 2.47
N PRO A 314 -8.80 -16.29 2.87
CA PRO A 314 -9.65 -16.23 4.03
C PRO A 314 -10.71 -17.35 3.93
N GLN A 315 -10.83 -18.17 4.98
CA GLN A 315 -11.82 -19.24 5.01
C GLN A 315 -13.15 -18.71 5.55
N ASN A 316 -14.25 -19.33 5.13
CA ASN A 316 -15.53 -19.07 5.72
C ASN A 316 -15.52 -19.54 7.18
N TYR A 317 -16.08 -18.71 8.05
CA TYR A 317 -16.22 -19.02 9.47
C TYR A 317 -17.67 -19.32 9.81
N GLU A 318 -17.90 -20.41 10.56
CA GLU A 318 -19.23 -20.69 11.11
C GLU A 318 -19.40 -19.96 12.45
N TYR A 319 -20.30 -19.01 12.48
CA TYR A 319 -20.63 -18.24 13.67
C TYR A 319 -21.98 -18.67 14.22
N THR A 320 -22.05 -18.89 15.53
CA THR A 320 -23.33 -19.11 16.22
C THR A 320 -23.83 -17.80 16.83
N VAL A 321 -24.96 -17.35 16.35
CA VAL A 321 -25.61 -16.09 16.79
C VAL A 321 -25.92 -16.17 18.30
N ILE A 322 -25.52 -15.13 19.03
CA ILE A 322 -25.82 -14.99 20.47
C ILE A 322 -26.81 -13.85 20.70
N LYS A 323 -27.37 -13.78 21.92
CA LYS A 323 -28.33 -12.73 22.25
C LYS A 323 -27.75 -11.34 22.10
N GLY A 324 -28.42 -10.48 21.37
CA GLY A 324 -28.01 -9.11 21.07
C GLY A 324 -27.28 -8.94 19.75
N ASP A 325 -26.98 -10.04 19.00
CA ASP A 325 -26.45 -9.94 17.67
C ASP A 325 -27.48 -9.49 16.65
N THR A 326 -27.03 -8.70 15.72
CA THR A 326 -27.72 -8.36 14.46
C THR A 326 -26.79 -8.69 13.29
N LEU A 327 -27.32 -8.79 12.07
CA LEU A 327 -26.46 -8.91 10.88
C LEU A 327 -25.48 -7.75 10.80
N TYR A 328 -25.91 -6.55 11.16
CA TYR A 328 -25.05 -5.36 11.16
C TYR A 328 -23.91 -5.46 12.19
N SER A 329 -24.22 -5.82 13.46
CA SER A 329 -23.18 -6.00 14.49
C SER A 329 -22.22 -7.13 14.11
N THR A 330 -22.74 -8.20 13.50
CA THR A 330 -21.93 -9.32 12.99
C THR A 330 -21.05 -8.90 11.82
N SER A 331 -21.57 -8.09 10.90
CA SER A 331 -20.81 -7.55 9.77
C SER A 331 -19.62 -6.70 10.25
N LEU A 332 -19.84 -5.82 11.20
CA LEU A 332 -18.78 -5.03 11.84
C LEU A 332 -17.75 -5.91 12.56
N LYS A 333 -18.22 -6.91 13.30
CA LYS A 333 -17.39 -7.82 14.09
C LYS A 333 -16.41 -8.63 13.21
N TYR A 334 -16.83 -8.99 12.02
CA TYR A 334 -16.07 -9.84 11.12
C TYR A 334 -15.52 -9.10 9.90
N GLY A 335 -15.73 -7.79 9.77
CA GLY A 335 -15.22 -6.97 8.67
C GLY A 335 -15.77 -7.36 7.29
N VAL A 336 -16.98 -7.95 7.24
CA VAL A 336 -17.68 -8.34 6.02
C VAL A 336 -18.97 -7.53 5.88
N SER A 337 -19.53 -7.40 4.69
CA SER A 337 -20.80 -6.69 4.55
C SER A 337 -21.99 -7.53 5.00
N VAL A 338 -23.08 -6.88 5.33
CA VAL A 338 -24.34 -7.56 5.62
C VAL A 338 -24.78 -8.40 4.41
N GLU A 339 -24.65 -7.85 3.21
CA GLU A 339 -24.99 -8.52 1.94
C GLU A 339 -24.14 -9.76 1.69
N ASP A 340 -22.84 -9.71 2.05
CA ASP A 340 -21.97 -10.88 1.93
C ASP A 340 -22.38 -11.99 2.90
N ILE A 341 -22.77 -11.63 4.15
CA ILE A 341 -23.29 -12.61 5.11
C ILE A 341 -24.61 -13.18 4.61
N GLN A 342 -25.54 -12.33 4.16
CA GLN A 342 -26.82 -12.76 3.58
C GLN A 342 -26.62 -13.70 2.40
N GLY A 343 -25.77 -13.33 1.44
CA GLY A 343 -25.47 -14.14 0.27
C GLY A 343 -24.89 -15.51 0.63
N ALA A 344 -23.95 -15.58 1.57
CA ALA A 344 -23.34 -16.82 2.03
C ALA A 344 -24.31 -17.76 2.77
N ASN A 345 -25.39 -17.21 3.34
CA ASN A 345 -26.40 -17.95 4.09
C ASN A 345 -27.74 -18.11 3.35
N ASN A 346 -27.80 -17.76 2.07
CA ASN A 346 -29.01 -17.78 1.25
C ASN A 346 -30.19 -17.00 1.86
N MET A 347 -29.88 -15.91 2.58
CA MET A 347 -30.87 -15.00 3.13
C MET A 347 -31.30 -14.01 2.04
N LYS A 348 -32.60 -13.69 1.98
CA LYS A 348 -33.16 -12.77 0.97
C LYS A 348 -33.26 -11.37 1.52
#